data_7d7a5f7af6b2332c0856d80beeb72bc0
#
_entry.id   7d7a5f7af6b2332c0856d80beeb72bc0
#
_cell.length_a   1.000
_cell.length_b   1.000
_cell.length_c   1.000
_cell.angle_alpha   90.00
_cell.angle_beta   90.00
_cell.angle_gamma   90.00
#
_symmetry.space_group_name_H-M   'P 1'
#
loop_
_entity.id
_entity.type
_entity.pdbx_description
1 polymer ?
#
loop_
_entity_poly.entity_id
_entity_poly.type
_entity_poly.pdbx_seq_one_letter_code
_entity_poly.pdbx_strand_id
1 'polypeptide(L)'
;MADLSVKIGGLKLKNPVMTASGTFGYGLEFADFVPLEEIGGIIVKGTTLNPREGNDYPRMAETAQGMLNCVGLQNKGVDYFCRNIYPQIKDIDTNMIVNVSGSSPDDYAECAARINELDKIPAIELNISCPNVKQGGMAFGVTTTGAASVVRAVRERYDKPIIVKLSPNVTDVTEIAKAVEAEGADSVSLINTLMGMAIDIERRRPMLSINTGGLSGPAVKPVAVRMVWQVAKAVKIPVVGLGGICTAEDAIEFLMAGATAIEIGTANFLDPTVTIKVRDGINNWLDNHGCSSVSEIIGALED
;
A
#
# COMPACT_ATOMS: atom_id res chain seq x y z
N MET A 1 19.45 -20.77 -4.18
CA MET A 1 18.38 -19.77 -4.04
C MET A 1 18.36 -19.29 -2.61
N ALA A 2 18.38 -17.98 -2.40
CA ALA A 2 18.31 -17.38 -1.07
C ALA A 2 16.93 -17.56 -0.43
N ASP A 3 16.84 -17.48 0.91
CA ASP A 3 15.56 -17.41 1.61
C ASP A 3 14.97 -15.99 1.46
N LEU A 4 13.84 -15.91 0.76
CA LEU A 4 13.11 -14.66 0.54
C LEU A 4 12.04 -14.39 1.60
N SER A 5 11.81 -15.31 2.54
CA SER A 5 10.73 -15.14 3.51
C SER A 5 11.00 -13.98 4.47
N VAL A 6 9.93 -13.21 4.76
CA VAL A 6 9.98 -12.09 5.70
C VAL A 6 8.75 -12.11 6.61
N LYS A 7 8.77 -11.29 7.67
CA LYS A 7 7.65 -11.16 8.59
C LYS A 7 7.32 -9.69 8.85
N ILE A 8 6.07 -9.31 8.61
CA ILE A 8 5.54 -7.98 8.91
C ILE A 8 4.41 -8.08 9.93
N GLY A 9 4.59 -7.48 11.12
CA GLY A 9 3.56 -7.40 12.14
C GLY A 9 2.89 -8.74 12.51
N GLY A 10 3.63 -9.84 12.57
CA GLY A 10 3.06 -11.16 12.81
C GLY A 10 2.68 -11.94 11.55
N LEU A 11 2.48 -11.27 10.42
CA LEU A 11 2.16 -11.88 9.14
C LEU A 11 3.43 -12.41 8.46
N LYS A 12 3.45 -13.71 8.13
CA LYS A 12 4.57 -14.33 7.39
C LYS A 12 4.30 -14.24 5.89
N LEU A 13 5.26 -13.66 5.16
CA LEU A 13 5.28 -13.60 3.70
C LEU A 13 6.30 -14.60 3.16
N LYS A 14 5.98 -15.31 2.09
CA LYS A 14 6.88 -16.25 1.41
C LYS A 14 8.03 -15.54 0.67
N ASN A 15 7.82 -14.28 0.29
CA ASN A 15 8.82 -13.37 -0.25
C ASN A 15 8.39 -11.91 0.02
N PRO A 16 9.30 -10.91 -0.09
CA PRO A 16 9.01 -9.53 0.32
C PRO A 16 8.13 -8.74 -0.67
N VAL A 17 7.73 -9.32 -1.80
CA VAL A 17 7.03 -8.59 -2.87
C VAL A 17 5.53 -8.72 -2.72
N MET A 18 4.85 -7.58 -2.57
CA MET A 18 3.40 -7.47 -2.53
C MET A 18 2.88 -6.55 -3.64
N THR A 19 1.58 -6.58 -3.89
CA THR A 19 0.92 -5.61 -4.78
C THR A 19 0.31 -4.47 -3.98
N ALA A 20 0.37 -3.23 -4.50
CA ALA A 20 -0.26 -2.08 -3.86
C ALA A 20 -1.76 -2.01 -4.15
N SER A 21 -2.53 -1.59 -3.16
CA SER A 21 -3.97 -1.36 -3.31
C SER A 21 -4.30 -0.39 -4.45
N GLY A 22 -5.37 -0.70 -5.17
CA GLY A 22 -5.88 0.11 -6.27
C GLY A 22 -5.22 -0.12 -7.62
N THR A 23 -4.24 -1.02 -7.71
CA THR A 23 -3.50 -1.31 -8.95
C THR A 23 -3.55 -2.78 -9.37
N PHE A 24 -4.16 -3.65 -8.55
CA PHE A 24 -4.20 -5.09 -8.78
C PHE A 24 -5.60 -5.70 -8.56
N GLY A 25 -6.64 -4.87 -8.55
CA GLY A 25 -8.02 -5.33 -8.34
C GLY A 25 -8.19 -6.12 -7.05
N TYR A 26 -8.77 -7.30 -7.16
CA TYR A 26 -8.87 -8.30 -6.10
C TYR A 26 -7.91 -9.49 -6.31
N GLY A 27 -7.00 -9.37 -7.28
CA GLY A 27 -6.05 -10.39 -7.70
C GLY A 27 -6.52 -11.22 -8.87
N LEU A 28 -7.79 -11.63 -8.91
CA LEU A 28 -8.35 -12.49 -9.96
C LEU A 28 -8.22 -11.90 -11.36
N GLU A 29 -8.26 -10.59 -11.48
CA GLU A 29 -8.09 -9.86 -12.73
C GLU A 29 -6.70 -10.05 -13.36
N PHE A 30 -5.74 -10.52 -12.57
CA PHE A 30 -4.35 -10.76 -12.98
C PHE A 30 -3.98 -12.25 -13.06
N ALA A 31 -4.90 -13.16 -12.68
CA ALA A 31 -4.61 -14.60 -12.62
C ALA A 31 -4.18 -15.22 -13.95
N ASP A 32 -4.62 -14.66 -15.09
CA ASP A 32 -4.19 -15.11 -16.42
C ASP A 32 -2.77 -14.66 -16.79
N PHE A 33 -2.19 -13.72 -16.03
CA PHE A 33 -0.87 -13.16 -16.31
C PHE A 33 0.20 -13.66 -15.36
N VAL A 34 -0.16 -13.93 -14.10
CA VAL A 34 0.78 -14.31 -13.04
C VAL A 34 0.19 -15.39 -12.13
N PRO A 35 1.00 -16.33 -11.63
CA PRO A 35 0.61 -17.25 -10.57
C PRO A 35 0.49 -16.46 -9.25
N LEU A 36 -0.75 -16.21 -8.82
CA LEU A 36 -1.03 -15.38 -7.63
C LEU A 36 -0.40 -15.94 -6.36
N GLU A 37 -0.31 -17.26 -6.27
CA GLU A 37 0.30 -17.99 -5.15
C GLU A 37 1.81 -17.75 -5.01
N GLU A 38 2.47 -17.21 -6.03
CA GLU A 38 3.89 -16.87 -5.98
C GLU A 38 4.18 -15.45 -5.46
N ILE A 39 3.13 -14.61 -5.34
CA ILE A 39 3.23 -13.27 -4.76
C ILE A 39 3.22 -13.37 -3.24
N GLY A 40 4.06 -12.62 -2.53
CA GLY A 40 4.16 -12.63 -1.06
C GLY A 40 2.88 -12.16 -0.36
N GLY A 41 2.15 -11.23 -0.98
CA GLY A 41 0.85 -10.76 -0.52
C GLY A 41 0.17 -9.85 -1.54
N ILE A 42 -1.15 -9.83 -1.54
CA ILE A 42 -1.97 -9.00 -2.43
C ILE A 42 -2.79 -8.03 -1.58
N ILE A 43 -2.47 -6.73 -1.68
CA ILE A 43 -3.31 -5.70 -1.08
C ILE A 43 -4.47 -5.43 -2.05
N VAL A 44 -5.66 -5.93 -1.72
CA VAL A 44 -6.81 -5.82 -2.60
C VAL A 44 -7.39 -4.41 -2.64
N LYS A 45 -8.30 -4.18 -3.56
CA LYS A 45 -9.01 -2.92 -3.77
C LYS A 45 -9.52 -2.33 -2.46
N GLY A 46 -9.30 -1.03 -2.27
CA GLY A 46 -9.77 -0.29 -1.10
C GLY A 46 -11.26 -0.46 -0.87
N THR A 47 -11.62 -0.83 0.35
CA THR A 47 -12.98 -1.15 0.80
C THR A 47 -13.41 -0.14 1.87
N THR A 48 -14.62 0.37 1.76
CA THR A 48 -15.23 1.29 2.72
C THR A 48 -16.48 0.66 3.34
N LEU A 49 -16.95 1.19 4.46
CA LEU A 49 -18.17 0.70 5.12
C LEU A 49 -19.35 0.70 4.15
N ASN A 50 -19.60 1.83 3.51
CA ASN A 50 -20.64 2.01 2.51
C ASN A 50 -20.07 2.07 1.09
N PRO A 51 -20.83 1.76 0.03
CA PRO A 51 -20.42 1.92 -1.35
C PRO A 51 -20.01 3.36 -1.69
N ARG A 52 -19.06 3.51 -2.61
CA ARG A 52 -18.59 4.79 -3.16
C ARG A 52 -18.49 4.73 -4.67
N GLU A 53 -19.07 5.71 -5.35
CA GLU A 53 -19.04 5.83 -6.82
C GLU A 53 -17.69 6.35 -7.34
N GLY A 54 -16.89 7.01 -6.47
CA GLY A 54 -15.66 7.70 -6.85
C GLY A 54 -15.93 9.06 -7.49
N ASN A 55 -14.87 9.66 -8.03
CA ASN A 55 -14.98 10.95 -8.75
C ASN A 55 -15.39 10.76 -10.20
N ASP A 56 -15.80 11.84 -10.87
CA ASP A 56 -16.10 11.87 -12.29
C ASP A 56 -14.86 11.67 -13.18
N TYR A 57 -15.06 11.34 -14.45
CA TYR A 57 -13.98 11.23 -15.43
C TYR A 57 -13.61 12.61 -16.00
N PRO A 58 -12.33 12.81 -16.44
CA PRO A 58 -11.21 11.85 -16.41
C PRO A 58 -10.61 11.69 -15.00
N ARG A 59 -10.25 10.44 -14.66
CA ARG A 59 -9.72 10.07 -13.33
C ARG A 59 -8.22 9.80 -13.30
N MET A 60 -7.62 9.62 -14.47
CA MET A 60 -6.22 9.28 -14.64
C MET A 60 -5.60 10.11 -15.75
N ALA A 61 -4.34 10.51 -15.58
CA ALA A 61 -3.55 11.21 -16.57
C ALA A 61 -2.09 10.77 -16.49
N GLU A 62 -1.48 10.51 -17.64
CA GLU A 62 -0.06 10.20 -17.72
C GLU A 62 0.78 11.45 -17.45
N THR A 63 1.98 11.26 -16.91
CA THR A 63 3.03 12.25 -16.75
C THR A 63 4.32 11.73 -17.36
N ALA A 64 5.36 12.56 -17.46
CA ALA A 64 6.63 12.16 -18.08
C ALA A 64 7.27 10.93 -17.42
N GLN A 65 7.12 10.72 -16.11
CA GLN A 65 7.73 9.64 -15.36
C GLN A 65 6.74 9.01 -14.33
N GLY A 66 5.47 8.88 -14.73
CA GLY A 66 4.47 8.30 -13.84
C GLY A 66 3.06 8.64 -14.26
N MET A 67 2.16 8.72 -13.29
CA MET A 67 0.76 9.05 -13.54
C MET A 67 0.12 9.81 -12.38
N LEU A 68 -0.90 10.60 -12.72
CA LEU A 68 -1.81 11.22 -11.77
C LEU A 68 -3.12 10.43 -11.73
N ASN A 69 -3.69 10.28 -10.54
CA ASN A 69 -5.02 9.71 -10.38
C ASN A 69 -5.86 10.49 -9.37
N CYS A 70 -7.18 10.48 -9.59
CA CYS A 70 -8.17 10.99 -8.66
C CYS A 70 -9.40 10.05 -8.58
N VAL A 71 -9.18 8.74 -8.47
CA VAL A 71 -10.27 7.73 -8.52
C VAL A 71 -11.33 7.95 -7.45
N GLY A 72 -10.98 8.38 -6.24
CA GLY A 72 -11.94 8.72 -5.19
C GLY A 72 -12.53 7.50 -4.45
N LEU A 73 -11.73 6.44 -4.27
CA LEU A 73 -12.11 5.23 -3.51
C LEU A 73 -13.34 4.50 -4.06
N GLN A 74 -13.54 4.45 -5.37
CA GLN A 74 -14.66 3.70 -5.97
C GLN A 74 -14.65 2.24 -5.49
N ASN A 75 -15.70 1.82 -4.81
CA ASN A 75 -15.89 0.44 -4.35
C ASN A 75 -17.36 0.18 -3.97
N LYS A 76 -17.72 -1.09 -3.82
CA LYS A 76 -19.09 -1.52 -3.53
C LYS A 76 -19.39 -1.72 -2.05
N GLY A 77 -18.48 -1.32 -1.15
CA GLY A 77 -18.63 -1.44 0.30
C GLY A 77 -18.27 -2.82 0.85
N VAL A 78 -18.09 -2.88 2.19
CA VAL A 78 -17.61 -4.08 2.89
C VAL A 78 -18.60 -5.25 2.80
N ASP A 79 -19.90 -5.00 2.81
CA ASP A 79 -20.89 -6.08 2.69
C ASP A 79 -20.81 -6.79 1.35
N TYR A 80 -20.58 -6.03 0.27
CA TYR A 80 -20.36 -6.61 -1.05
C TYR A 80 -19.04 -7.40 -1.08
N PHE A 81 -17.99 -6.88 -0.47
CA PHE A 81 -16.71 -7.58 -0.36
C PHE A 81 -16.89 -8.94 0.34
N CYS A 82 -17.50 -8.96 1.52
CA CYS A 82 -17.71 -10.18 2.29
C CYS A 82 -18.57 -11.23 1.56
N ARG A 83 -19.63 -10.80 0.87
CA ARG A 83 -20.59 -11.73 0.24
C ARG A 83 -20.17 -12.18 -1.16
N ASN A 84 -19.51 -11.31 -1.94
CA ASN A 84 -19.29 -11.54 -3.36
C ASN A 84 -17.82 -11.72 -3.73
N ILE A 85 -16.89 -11.03 -3.06
CA ILE A 85 -15.47 -11.08 -3.39
C ILE A 85 -14.73 -12.14 -2.57
N TYR A 86 -14.87 -12.07 -1.24
CA TYR A 86 -14.18 -12.98 -0.33
C TYR A 86 -14.34 -14.47 -0.69
N PRO A 87 -15.54 -14.99 -1.03
CA PRO A 87 -15.68 -16.39 -1.43
C PRO A 87 -14.84 -16.81 -2.65
N GLN A 88 -14.48 -15.85 -3.52
CA GLN A 88 -13.71 -16.12 -4.73
C GLN A 88 -12.20 -16.10 -4.49
N ILE A 89 -11.72 -15.35 -3.48
CA ILE A 89 -10.30 -15.13 -3.23
C ILE A 89 -9.74 -15.88 -2.01
N LYS A 90 -10.61 -16.38 -1.13
CA LYS A 90 -10.22 -16.96 0.17
C LYS A 90 -9.32 -18.20 0.10
N ASP A 91 -9.37 -18.93 -1.01
CA ASP A 91 -8.64 -20.18 -1.19
C ASP A 91 -7.37 -20.01 -2.06
N ILE A 92 -7.04 -18.77 -2.46
CA ILE A 92 -5.77 -18.45 -3.12
C ILE A 92 -4.65 -18.55 -2.08
N ASP A 93 -3.61 -19.35 -2.37
CA ASP A 93 -2.47 -19.56 -1.47
C ASP A 93 -1.50 -18.37 -1.44
N THR A 94 -2.02 -17.21 -1.03
CA THR A 94 -1.23 -16.02 -0.72
C THR A 94 -1.91 -15.18 0.36
N ASN A 95 -1.20 -14.18 0.90
CA ASN A 95 -1.78 -13.28 1.90
C ASN A 95 -2.70 -12.26 1.20
N MET A 96 -4.02 -12.49 1.26
CA MET A 96 -5.03 -11.54 0.77
C MET A 96 -5.30 -10.50 1.86
N ILE A 97 -4.76 -9.30 1.70
CA ILE A 97 -4.81 -8.22 2.69
C ILE A 97 -5.84 -7.17 2.22
N VAL A 98 -6.81 -6.84 3.07
CA VAL A 98 -7.87 -5.88 2.69
C VAL A 98 -7.44 -4.47 3.02
N ASN A 99 -7.38 -3.59 2.00
CA ASN A 99 -7.18 -2.16 2.22
C ASN A 99 -8.50 -1.54 2.70
N VAL A 100 -8.48 -0.92 3.88
CA VAL A 100 -9.66 -0.33 4.53
C VAL A 100 -9.56 1.18 4.54
N SER A 101 -10.64 1.85 4.13
CA SER A 101 -10.78 3.31 4.18
C SER A 101 -12.11 3.70 4.81
N GLY A 102 -12.17 4.87 5.44
CA GLY A 102 -13.38 5.40 6.08
C GLY A 102 -13.45 6.93 6.04
N SER A 103 -14.56 7.48 6.47
CA SER A 103 -14.80 8.93 6.61
C SER A 103 -14.77 9.39 8.07
N SER A 104 -14.78 8.45 9.01
CA SER A 104 -14.64 8.66 10.45
C SER A 104 -13.90 7.48 11.07
N PRO A 105 -13.32 7.59 12.27
CA PRO A 105 -12.74 6.45 13.00
C PRO A 105 -13.73 5.30 13.16
N ASP A 106 -15.02 5.59 13.39
CA ASP A 106 -16.08 4.58 13.51
C ASP A 106 -16.33 3.83 12.20
N ASP A 107 -16.26 4.51 11.03
CA ASP A 107 -16.38 3.85 9.72
C ASP A 107 -15.24 2.84 9.50
N TYR A 108 -14.00 3.22 9.86
CA TYR A 108 -12.85 2.32 9.79
C TYR A 108 -13.03 1.12 10.72
N ALA A 109 -13.42 1.36 11.97
CA ALA A 109 -13.58 0.33 12.98
C ALA A 109 -14.71 -0.65 12.63
N GLU A 110 -15.85 -0.16 12.15
CA GLU A 110 -16.97 -1.00 11.72
C GLU A 110 -16.63 -1.83 10.48
N CYS A 111 -15.95 -1.22 9.49
CA CYS A 111 -15.49 -1.93 8.30
C CYS A 111 -14.49 -3.04 8.69
N ALA A 112 -13.52 -2.73 9.54
CA ALA A 112 -12.53 -3.69 10.03
C ALA A 112 -13.17 -4.83 10.83
N ALA A 113 -14.16 -4.53 11.68
CA ALA A 113 -14.87 -5.54 12.46
C ALA A 113 -15.55 -6.59 11.56
N ARG A 114 -16.19 -6.17 10.46
CA ARG A 114 -16.81 -7.11 9.50
C ARG A 114 -15.76 -7.95 8.76
N ILE A 115 -14.57 -7.40 8.49
CA ILE A 115 -13.46 -8.14 7.88
C ILE A 115 -12.83 -9.09 8.89
N ASN A 116 -12.86 -8.77 10.20
CA ASN A 116 -12.35 -9.63 11.26
C ASN A 116 -13.02 -11.00 11.31
N GLU A 117 -14.31 -11.06 10.95
CA GLU A 117 -15.10 -12.30 10.88
C GLU A 117 -14.66 -13.25 9.73
N LEU A 118 -13.79 -12.77 8.82
CA LEU A 118 -13.34 -13.54 7.65
C LEU A 118 -12.07 -14.32 8.02
N ASP A 119 -12.17 -15.62 8.19
CA ASP A 119 -11.11 -16.51 8.69
C ASP A 119 -9.86 -16.53 7.81
N LYS A 120 -10.01 -16.37 6.48
CA LYS A 120 -8.90 -16.42 5.50
C LYS A 120 -8.31 -15.05 5.15
N ILE A 121 -8.80 -13.98 5.75
CA ILE A 121 -8.16 -12.66 5.64
C ILE A 121 -7.19 -12.50 6.82
N PRO A 122 -5.86 -12.52 6.56
CA PRO A 122 -4.87 -12.56 7.62
C PRO A 122 -4.52 -11.19 8.20
N ALA A 123 -4.81 -10.10 7.49
CA ALA A 123 -4.45 -8.74 7.87
C ALA A 123 -5.31 -7.69 7.13
N ILE A 124 -5.28 -6.46 7.62
CA ILE A 124 -5.80 -5.28 6.90
C ILE A 124 -4.70 -4.23 6.72
N GLU A 125 -4.84 -3.42 5.65
CA GLU A 125 -4.08 -2.18 5.47
C GLU A 125 -5.01 -0.98 5.66
N LEU A 126 -4.78 -0.15 6.67
CA LEU A 126 -5.56 1.07 6.92
C LEU A 126 -5.05 2.20 6.03
N ASN A 127 -5.86 2.61 5.08
CA ASN A 127 -5.57 3.74 4.21
C ASN A 127 -6.08 5.04 4.85
N ILE A 128 -5.25 5.63 5.73
CA ILE A 128 -5.56 6.91 6.41
C ILE A 128 -5.18 8.15 5.58
N SER A 129 -4.66 7.95 4.37
CA SER A 129 -3.94 8.97 3.58
C SER A 129 -4.63 9.36 2.28
N CYS A 130 -5.94 9.10 2.10
CA CYS A 130 -6.61 9.38 0.84
C CYS A 130 -6.88 10.88 0.63
N PRO A 131 -6.17 11.56 -0.30
CA PRO A 131 -6.36 13.00 -0.54
C PRO A 131 -7.61 13.33 -1.35
N ASN A 132 -8.25 12.31 -1.94
CA ASN A 132 -9.29 12.47 -2.96
C ASN A 132 -10.73 12.37 -2.41
N VAL A 133 -10.94 12.60 -1.12
CA VAL A 133 -12.26 12.51 -0.48
C VAL A 133 -12.72 13.88 -0.01
N LYS A 134 -13.80 14.40 -0.59
CA LYS A 134 -14.34 15.74 -0.29
C LYS A 134 -14.84 15.95 1.15
N GLN A 135 -15.08 14.89 1.92
CA GLN A 135 -15.53 14.95 3.32
C GLN A 135 -14.80 13.88 4.15
N GLY A 136 -14.12 14.30 5.20
CA GLY A 136 -13.56 13.45 6.25
C GLY A 136 -12.18 12.81 5.99
N GLY A 137 -11.85 12.44 4.78
CA GLY A 137 -10.65 11.63 4.48
C GLY A 137 -9.31 12.37 4.52
N MET A 138 -9.29 13.69 4.44
CA MET A 138 -8.05 14.45 4.35
C MET A 138 -7.32 14.61 5.70
N ALA A 139 -8.03 14.45 6.81
CA ALA A 139 -7.51 14.90 8.09
C ALA A 139 -6.72 13.83 8.85
N PHE A 140 -7.01 12.54 8.67
CA PHE A 140 -6.47 11.53 9.58
C PHE A 140 -4.99 11.28 9.36
N GLY A 141 -4.54 11.13 8.12
CA GLY A 141 -3.15 10.78 7.81
C GLY A 141 -2.16 11.96 7.81
N VAL A 142 -2.61 13.19 8.06
CA VAL A 142 -1.75 14.38 8.06
C VAL A 142 -1.51 14.96 9.46
N THR A 143 -2.14 14.40 10.50
CA THR A 143 -1.92 14.76 11.89
C THR A 143 -1.72 13.51 12.75
N THR A 144 -0.87 13.61 13.78
CA THR A 144 -0.64 12.51 14.73
C THR A 144 -1.91 12.08 15.44
N THR A 145 -2.71 13.07 15.91
CA THR A 145 -3.97 12.82 16.62
C THR A 145 -5.01 12.15 15.72
N GLY A 146 -5.11 12.57 14.45
CA GLY A 146 -6.02 11.95 13.49
C GLY A 146 -5.64 10.50 13.20
N ALA A 147 -4.36 10.24 12.88
CA ALA A 147 -3.85 8.90 12.62
C ALA A 147 -4.04 7.98 13.85
N ALA A 148 -3.66 8.45 15.04
CA ALA A 148 -3.83 7.72 16.29
C ALA A 148 -5.31 7.37 16.55
N SER A 149 -6.24 8.30 16.32
CA SER A 149 -7.68 8.05 16.57
C SER A 149 -8.25 6.92 15.72
N VAL A 150 -7.83 6.82 14.46
CA VAL A 150 -8.26 5.73 13.56
C VAL A 150 -7.70 4.39 14.02
N VAL A 151 -6.38 4.32 14.29
CA VAL A 151 -5.74 3.06 14.69
C VAL A 151 -6.33 2.54 16.01
N ARG A 152 -6.51 3.42 17.02
CA ARG A 152 -7.14 3.07 18.28
C ARG A 152 -8.54 2.50 18.09
N ALA A 153 -9.41 3.18 17.34
CA ALA A 153 -10.77 2.74 17.10
C ALA A 153 -10.82 1.38 16.38
N VAL A 154 -9.93 1.16 15.42
CA VAL A 154 -9.83 -0.12 14.71
C VAL A 154 -9.30 -1.21 15.62
N ARG A 155 -8.24 -0.95 16.41
CA ARG A 155 -7.64 -1.95 17.28
C ARG A 155 -8.60 -2.47 18.35
N GLU A 156 -9.55 -1.66 18.80
CA GLU A 156 -10.60 -2.09 19.74
C GLU A 156 -11.55 -3.15 19.15
N ARG A 157 -11.62 -3.29 17.81
CA ARG A 157 -12.58 -4.14 17.10
C ARG A 157 -11.95 -5.11 16.10
N TYR A 158 -10.62 -5.11 15.98
CA TYR A 158 -9.87 -5.94 15.06
C TYR A 158 -8.63 -6.52 15.74
N ASP A 159 -8.52 -7.84 15.83
CA ASP A 159 -7.49 -8.57 16.60
C ASP A 159 -6.33 -9.11 15.76
N LYS A 160 -6.45 -9.08 14.42
CA LYS A 160 -5.40 -9.51 13.49
C LYS A 160 -4.42 -8.39 13.17
N PRO A 161 -3.32 -8.65 12.43
CA PRO A 161 -2.34 -7.64 12.04
C PRO A 161 -2.93 -6.43 11.31
N ILE A 162 -2.50 -5.23 11.73
CA ILE A 162 -2.83 -3.93 11.13
C ILE A 162 -1.58 -3.33 10.52
N ILE A 163 -1.62 -3.09 9.20
CA ILE A 163 -0.67 -2.26 8.46
C ILE A 163 -1.27 -0.87 8.34
N VAL A 164 -0.52 0.19 8.61
CA VAL A 164 -1.03 1.57 8.45
C VAL A 164 -0.33 2.26 7.30
N LYS A 165 -1.08 2.62 6.25
CA LYS A 165 -0.55 3.28 5.06
C LYS A 165 -0.48 4.78 5.22
N LEU A 166 0.77 5.29 5.26
CA LEU A 166 1.09 6.67 5.56
C LEU A 166 1.09 7.58 4.32
N SER A 167 0.71 8.84 4.52
CA SER A 167 0.74 9.89 3.51
C SER A 167 2.12 10.51 3.38
N PRO A 168 2.62 10.76 2.16
CA PRO A 168 3.83 11.55 1.96
C PRO A 168 3.57 13.07 2.05
N ASN A 169 2.30 13.49 2.12
CA ASN A 169 1.92 14.92 2.06
C ASN A 169 1.94 15.55 3.46
N VAL A 170 3.03 15.35 4.17
CA VAL A 170 3.29 15.84 5.53
C VAL A 170 4.71 16.36 5.63
N THR A 171 4.97 17.24 6.60
CA THR A 171 6.30 17.79 6.83
C THR A 171 7.24 16.72 7.42
N ASP A 172 6.77 15.96 8.40
CA ASP A 172 7.51 14.87 9.03
C ASP A 172 6.62 13.63 9.16
N VAL A 173 6.93 12.61 8.37
CA VAL A 173 6.21 11.33 8.36
C VAL A 173 6.53 10.48 9.59
N THR A 174 7.69 10.71 10.23
CA THR A 174 8.12 9.91 11.37
C THR A 174 7.24 10.12 12.60
N GLU A 175 6.74 11.34 12.79
CA GLU A 175 5.82 11.65 13.89
C GLU A 175 4.47 10.90 13.73
N ILE A 176 3.98 10.79 12.50
CA ILE A 176 2.76 10.01 12.22
C ILE A 176 3.03 8.51 12.45
N ALA A 177 4.20 8.01 11.99
CA ALA A 177 4.58 6.60 12.17
C ALA A 177 4.66 6.21 13.66
N LYS A 178 5.32 7.04 14.49
CA LYS A 178 5.37 6.83 15.95
C LYS A 178 3.99 6.86 16.60
N ALA A 179 3.13 7.77 16.16
CA ALA A 179 1.78 7.89 16.70
C ALA A 179 0.93 6.65 16.43
N VAL A 180 0.99 6.08 15.21
CA VAL A 180 0.26 4.85 14.88
C VAL A 180 0.85 3.61 15.53
N GLU A 181 2.18 3.53 15.68
CA GLU A 181 2.86 2.48 16.45
C GLU A 181 2.37 2.47 17.90
N ALA A 182 2.30 3.64 18.55
CA ALA A 182 1.85 3.78 19.93
C ALA A 182 0.40 3.31 20.15
N GLU A 183 -0.45 3.36 19.12
CA GLU A 183 -1.85 2.90 19.16
C GLU A 183 -2.03 1.44 18.72
N GLY A 184 -0.94 0.70 18.49
CA GLY A 184 -0.97 -0.73 18.22
C GLY A 184 -1.04 -1.10 16.75
N ALA A 185 -0.51 -0.27 15.85
CA ALA A 185 -0.17 -0.71 14.49
C ALA A 185 0.91 -1.81 14.57
N ASP A 186 0.77 -2.88 13.79
CA ASP A 186 1.74 -3.98 13.73
C ASP A 186 2.83 -3.74 12.68
N SER A 187 2.54 -2.90 11.69
CA SER A 187 3.49 -2.41 10.69
C SER A 187 2.98 -1.12 10.04
N VAL A 188 3.84 -0.43 9.33
CA VAL A 188 3.47 0.74 8.51
C VAL A 188 3.87 0.52 7.07
N SER A 189 3.06 1.04 6.13
CA SER A 189 3.41 1.09 4.70
C SER A 189 3.50 2.55 4.24
N LEU A 190 4.48 2.86 3.39
CA LEU A 190 4.66 4.20 2.79
C LEU A 190 5.47 4.12 1.50
N ILE A 191 5.14 4.96 0.53
CA ILE A 191 4.25 6.14 0.60
C ILE A 191 2.96 5.89 -0.19
N ASN A 192 1.88 6.56 0.23
CA ASN A 192 0.76 6.81 -0.67
C ASN A 192 1.18 7.85 -1.72
N THR A 193 0.28 8.31 -2.57
CA THR A 193 0.61 9.20 -3.68
C THR A 193 0.89 10.64 -3.23
N LEU A 194 1.87 11.29 -3.89
CA LEU A 194 2.16 12.72 -3.71
C LEU A 194 1.08 13.57 -4.41
N MET A 195 0.68 14.66 -3.77
CA MET A 195 -0.26 15.60 -4.41
C MET A 195 0.40 16.28 -5.59
N GLY A 196 -0.26 16.22 -6.75
CA GLY A 196 0.20 16.83 -8.00
C GLY A 196 -0.94 17.39 -8.84
N MET A 197 -0.59 18.08 -9.92
CA MET A 197 -1.53 18.65 -10.88
C MET A 197 -0.93 18.61 -12.29
N ALA A 198 -1.78 18.42 -13.29
CA ALA A 198 -1.45 18.63 -14.70
C ALA A 198 -2.53 19.47 -15.38
N ILE A 199 -2.13 20.31 -16.33
CA ILE A 199 -3.00 21.25 -17.03
C ILE A 199 -2.94 20.95 -18.53
N ASP A 200 -4.11 20.82 -19.15
CA ASP A 200 -4.28 20.91 -20.60
C ASP A 200 -4.21 22.41 -21.00
N ILE A 201 -3.10 22.81 -21.56
CA ILE A 201 -2.82 24.22 -21.87
C ILE A 201 -3.70 24.76 -22.99
N GLU A 202 -4.12 23.89 -23.91
CA GLU A 202 -5.00 24.28 -25.02
C GLU A 202 -6.42 24.56 -24.54
N ARG A 203 -6.92 23.68 -23.67
CA ARG A 203 -8.26 23.81 -23.08
C ARG A 203 -8.30 24.69 -21.84
N ARG A 204 -7.14 25.06 -21.29
CA ARG A 204 -6.98 25.79 -20.03
C ARG A 204 -7.76 25.17 -18.86
N ARG A 205 -7.65 23.85 -18.73
CA ARG A 205 -8.38 23.04 -17.73
C ARG A 205 -7.43 22.02 -17.08
N PRO A 206 -7.73 21.57 -15.85
CA PRO A 206 -7.05 20.40 -15.29
C PRO A 206 -7.23 19.19 -16.21
N MET A 207 -6.23 18.31 -16.26
CA MET A 207 -6.32 17.03 -16.97
C MET A 207 -7.22 16.03 -16.25
N LEU A 208 -7.42 16.20 -14.95
CA LEU A 208 -8.31 15.37 -14.13
C LEU A 208 -9.65 16.08 -13.91
N SER A 209 -10.68 15.30 -13.55
CA SER A 209 -12.03 15.84 -13.24
C SER A 209 -12.04 16.78 -12.02
N ILE A 210 -11.04 16.66 -11.15
CA ILE A 210 -10.75 17.58 -10.06
C ILE A 210 -9.36 18.19 -10.27
N ASN A 211 -9.09 19.35 -9.64
CA ASN A 211 -7.87 20.13 -9.94
C ASN A 211 -6.57 19.38 -9.66
N THR A 212 -6.55 18.52 -8.64
CA THR A 212 -5.36 17.82 -8.19
C THR A 212 -5.60 16.32 -8.14
N GLY A 213 -4.52 15.55 -8.16
CA GLY A 213 -4.55 14.08 -8.02
C GLY A 213 -3.29 13.57 -7.35
N GLY A 214 -3.28 12.28 -7.05
CA GLY A 214 -2.11 11.61 -6.51
C GLY A 214 -1.13 11.23 -7.62
N LEU A 215 0.10 11.72 -7.52
CA LEU A 215 1.23 11.34 -8.40
C LEU A 215 1.85 10.04 -7.90
N SER A 216 2.06 9.10 -8.80
CA SER A 216 2.72 7.80 -8.58
C SER A 216 3.63 7.44 -9.76
N GLY A 217 4.37 6.33 -9.65
CA GLY A 217 5.34 5.89 -10.65
C GLY A 217 6.78 6.32 -10.35
N PRO A 218 7.74 6.13 -11.28
CA PRO A 218 9.17 6.34 -11.03
C PRO A 218 9.54 7.72 -10.48
N ALA A 219 8.77 8.76 -10.84
CA ALA A 219 9.01 10.14 -10.38
C ALA A 219 9.02 10.29 -8.85
N VAL A 220 8.31 9.44 -8.11
CA VAL A 220 8.20 9.54 -6.64
C VAL A 220 9.22 8.68 -5.89
N LYS A 221 9.96 7.78 -6.57
CA LYS A 221 10.88 6.82 -5.93
C LYS A 221 11.89 7.48 -4.97
N PRO A 222 12.63 8.54 -5.34
CA PRO A 222 13.61 9.13 -4.43
C PRO A 222 13.00 9.70 -3.14
N VAL A 223 11.77 10.22 -3.24
CA VAL A 223 11.02 10.71 -2.06
C VAL A 223 10.59 9.53 -1.18
N ALA A 224 10.10 8.46 -1.80
CA ALA A 224 9.65 7.26 -1.10
C ALA A 224 10.79 6.56 -0.35
N VAL A 225 11.93 6.34 -1.02
CA VAL A 225 13.14 5.73 -0.41
C VAL A 225 13.60 6.53 0.80
N ARG A 226 13.71 7.88 0.68
CA ARG A 226 14.08 8.76 1.80
C ARG A 226 13.10 8.62 2.97
N MET A 227 11.79 8.64 2.70
CA MET A 227 10.78 8.54 3.76
C MET A 227 10.80 7.17 4.44
N VAL A 228 10.97 6.08 3.69
CA VAL A 228 11.13 4.72 4.23
C VAL A 228 12.34 4.66 5.16
N TRP A 229 13.50 5.16 4.73
CA TRP A 229 14.71 5.22 5.54
C TRP A 229 14.50 6.00 6.85
N GLN A 230 13.83 7.16 6.80
CA GLN A 230 13.53 7.95 7.99
C GLN A 230 12.61 7.20 8.96
N VAL A 231 11.55 6.57 8.45
CA VAL A 231 10.59 5.85 9.27
C VAL A 231 11.20 4.57 9.86
N ALA A 232 11.98 3.82 9.08
CA ALA A 232 12.66 2.62 9.56
C ALA A 232 13.60 2.88 10.75
N LYS A 233 14.20 4.09 10.82
CA LYS A 233 15.00 4.53 11.96
C LYS A 233 14.16 5.04 13.14
N ALA A 234 12.90 5.40 12.92
CA ALA A 234 12.07 6.08 13.91
C ALA A 234 11.13 5.16 14.68
N VAL A 235 10.74 4.01 14.12
CA VAL A 235 9.81 3.04 14.71
C VAL A 235 10.48 1.67 14.90
N LYS A 236 9.86 0.81 15.72
CA LYS A 236 10.31 -0.56 15.98
C LYS A 236 9.55 -1.61 15.18
N ILE A 237 8.36 -1.25 14.70
CA ILE A 237 7.53 -2.12 13.87
C ILE A 237 8.06 -2.18 12.43
N PRO A 238 7.85 -3.30 11.70
CA PRO A 238 8.27 -3.44 10.32
C PRO A 238 7.72 -2.35 9.41
N VAL A 239 8.54 -1.97 8.42
CA VAL A 239 8.20 -0.98 7.40
C VAL A 239 8.00 -1.67 6.06
N VAL A 240 6.92 -1.34 5.35
CA VAL A 240 6.66 -1.77 3.98
C VAL A 240 6.88 -0.58 3.06
N GLY A 241 7.79 -0.71 2.11
CA GLY A 241 8.17 0.37 1.19
C GLY A 241 7.38 0.31 -0.11
N LEU A 242 6.87 1.47 -0.58
CA LEU A 242 6.25 1.58 -1.90
C LEU A 242 6.39 2.98 -2.48
N GLY A 243 6.34 3.05 -3.81
CA GLY A 243 6.41 4.31 -4.56
C GLY A 243 7.49 4.30 -5.62
N GLY A 244 7.11 4.01 -6.86
CA GLY A 244 7.99 4.05 -8.02
C GLY A 244 8.84 2.82 -8.26
N ILE A 245 8.58 1.69 -7.60
CA ILE A 245 9.25 0.41 -7.81
C ILE A 245 8.80 -0.16 -9.16
N CYS A 246 9.76 -0.38 -10.07
CA CYS A 246 9.55 -0.96 -11.39
C CYS A 246 10.51 -2.13 -11.67
N THR A 247 11.64 -2.20 -10.98
CA THR A 247 12.70 -3.20 -11.17
C THR A 247 13.10 -3.83 -9.83
N ALA A 248 13.92 -4.89 -9.90
CA ALA A 248 14.48 -5.51 -8.70
C ALA A 248 15.45 -4.56 -7.98
N GLU A 249 16.22 -3.78 -8.73
CA GLU A 249 17.15 -2.79 -8.19
C GLU A 249 16.39 -1.73 -7.39
N ASP A 250 15.24 -1.24 -7.90
CA ASP A 250 14.38 -0.32 -7.14
C ASP A 250 13.94 -0.96 -5.81
N ALA A 251 13.48 -2.22 -5.85
CA ALA A 251 13.05 -2.94 -4.65
C ALA A 251 14.19 -3.11 -3.63
N ILE A 252 15.40 -3.44 -4.11
CA ILE A 252 16.60 -3.58 -3.27
C ILE A 252 16.97 -2.26 -2.60
N GLU A 253 16.87 -1.12 -3.29
CA GLU A 253 17.04 0.20 -2.66
C GLU A 253 16.11 0.38 -1.45
N PHE A 254 14.83 0.00 -1.57
CA PHE A 254 13.88 0.07 -0.45
C PHE A 254 14.24 -0.88 0.69
N LEU A 255 14.64 -2.11 0.38
CA LEU A 255 15.07 -3.08 1.38
C LEU A 255 16.30 -2.57 2.13
N MET A 256 17.31 -2.08 1.43
CA MET A 256 18.52 -1.49 2.03
C MET A 256 18.19 -0.25 2.87
N ALA A 257 17.21 0.56 2.47
CA ALA A 257 16.74 1.70 3.25
C ALA A 257 15.99 1.30 4.54
N GLY A 258 15.71 0.02 4.75
CA GLY A 258 15.09 -0.52 5.97
C GLY A 258 13.66 -1.02 5.79
N ALA A 259 13.13 -1.09 4.57
CA ALA A 259 11.86 -1.79 4.33
C ALA A 259 12.04 -3.29 4.54
N THR A 260 11.09 -3.93 5.24
CA THR A 260 11.04 -5.39 5.42
C THR A 260 10.36 -6.08 4.25
N ALA A 261 9.42 -5.39 3.61
CA ALA A 261 8.72 -5.83 2.40
C ALA A 261 8.44 -4.61 1.52
N ILE A 262 8.01 -4.86 0.27
CA ILE A 262 7.67 -3.80 -0.69
C ILE A 262 6.32 -4.04 -1.35
N GLU A 263 5.66 -2.95 -1.79
CA GLU A 263 4.46 -3.02 -2.62
C GLU A 263 4.71 -2.40 -4.00
N ILE A 264 4.29 -3.11 -5.04
CA ILE A 264 4.35 -2.62 -6.42
C ILE A 264 2.96 -2.09 -6.82
N GLY A 265 2.92 -0.83 -7.25
CA GLY A 265 1.68 -0.15 -7.64
C GLY A 265 1.58 0.09 -9.14
N THR A 266 1.88 1.30 -9.58
CA THR A 266 1.70 1.82 -10.95
C THR A 266 2.31 0.93 -12.03
N ALA A 267 3.44 0.26 -11.73
CA ALA A 267 4.11 -0.63 -12.66
C ALA A 267 3.23 -1.81 -13.13
N ASN A 268 2.26 -2.26 -12.32
CA ASN A 268 1.30 -3.31 -12.70
C ASN A 268 0.44 -2.92 -13.92
N PHE A 269 0.23 -1.63 -14.16
CA PHE A 269 -0.52 -1.14 -15.34
C PHE A 269 0.30 -1.23 -16.63
N LEU A 270 1.63 -1.22 -16.52
CA LEU A 270 2.54 -1.29 -17.66
C LEU A 270 2.96 -2.73 -17.95
N ASP A 271 3.20 -3.50 -16.89
CA ASP A 271 3.61 -4.90 -16.96
C ASP A 271 2.91 -5.70 -15.87
N PRO A 272 1.89 -6.50 -16.20
CA PRO A 272 1.17 -7.31 -15.21
C PRO A 272 2.04 -8.38 -14.55
N THR A 273 3.22 -8.69 -15.11
CA THR A 273 4.16 -9.70 -14.59
C THR A 273 5.26 -9.09 -13.69
N VAL A 274 5.25 -7.78 -13.48
CA VAL A 274 6.33 -7.05 -12.79
C VAL A 274 6.62 -7.58 -11.38
N THR A 275 5.59 -8.01 -10.65
CA THR A 275 5.76 -8.56 -9.28
C THR A 275 6.66 -9.80 -9.28
N ILE A 276 6.46 -10.71 -10.23
CA ILE A 276 7.27 -11.93 -10.37
C ILE A 276 8.68 -11.59 -10.84
N LYS A 277 8.80 -10.69 -11.82
CA LYS A 277 10.12 -10.23 -12.31
C LYS A 277 10.95 -9.58 -11.21
N VAL A 278 10.33 -8.76 -10.37
CA VAL A 278 11.01 -8.12 -9.24
C VAL A 278 11.43 -9.15 -8.19
N ARG A 279 10.54 -10.10 -7.83
CA ARG A 279 10.90 -11.20 -6.92
C ARG A 279 12.10 -12.01 -7.43
N ASP A 280 12.05 -12.43 -8.69
CA ASP A 280 13.12 -13.22 -9.30
C ASP A 280 14.42 -12.43 -9.41
N GLY A 281 14.32 -11.14 -9.72
CA GLY A 281 15.46 -10.24 -9.75
C GLY A 281 16.11 -10.04 -8.38
N ILE A 282 15.32 -9.92 -7.31
CA ILE A 282 15.85 -9.88 -5.93
C ILE A 282 16.62 -11.18 -5.62
N ASN A 283 16.02 -12.35 -5.92
CA ASN A 283 16.68 -13.64 -5.68
C ASN A 283 18.00 -13.75 -6.45
N ASN A 284 18.01 -13.38 -7.73
CA ASN A 284 19.21 -13.39 -8.57
C ASN A 284 20.29 -12.46 -8.03
N TRP A 285 19.90 -11.28 -7.55
CA TRP A 285 20.84 -10.32 -6.96
C TRP A 285 21.47 -10.90 -5.68
N LEU A 286 20.69 -11.51 -4.80
CA LEU A 286 21.17 -12.14 -3.56
C LEU A 286 22.13 -13.29 -3.86
N ASP A 287 21.79 -14.19 -4.80
CA ASP A 287 22.65 -15.30 -5.22
C ASP A 287 24.00 -14.77 -5.78
N ASN A 288 23.96 -13.71 -6.60
CA ASN A 288 25.17 -13.11 -7.17
C ASN A 288 26.08 -12.40 -6.15
N HIS A 289 25.51 -11.98 -5.01
CA HIS A 289 26.24 -11.31 -3.93
C HIS A 289 26.57 -12.25 -2.75
N GLY A 290 26.27 -13.56 -2.88
CA GLY A 290 26.56 -14.56 -1.85
C GLY A 290 25.68 -14.45 -0.61
N CYS A 291 24.54 -13.76 -0.68
CA CYS A 291 23.58 -13.66 0.41
C CYS A 291 22.72 -14.92 0.48
N SER A 292 22.53 -15.44 1.67
CA SER A 292 21.72 -16.63 1.94
C SER A 292 20.25 -16.30 2.21
N SER A 293 19.97 -15.04 2.55
CA SER A 293 18.62 -14.55 2.92
C SER A 293 18.45 -13.08 2.56
N VAL A 294 17.22 -12.70 2.20
CA VAL A 294 16.85 -11.30 2.00
C VAL A 294 17.00 -10.47 3.28
N SER A 295 16.96 -11.09 4.44
CA SER A 295 17.15 -10.40 5.72
C SER A 295 18.54 -9.76 5.86
N GLU A 296 19.55 -10.25 5.12
CA GLU A 296 20.92 -9.70 5.14
C GLU A 296 21.03 -8.30 4.51
N ILE A 297 20.07 -7.95 3.65
CA ILE A 297 20.07 -6.63 2.99
C ILE A 297 19.06 -5.64 3.57
N ILE A 298 18.18 -6.10 4.47
CA ILE A 298 17.20 -5.21 5.12
C ILE A 298 17.93 -4.26 6.07
N GLY A 299 17.87 -2.95 5.77
CA GLY A 299 18.55 -1.92 6.56
C GLY A 299 20.07 -1.93 6.43
N ALA A 300 20.62 -2.55 5.40
CA ALA A 300 22.07 -2.68 5.19
C ALA A 300 22.72 -1.41 4.59
N LEU A 301 22.00 -0.30 4.50
CA LEU A 301 22.58 0.98 4.06
C LEU A 301 23.61 1.44 5.09
N GLU A 302 24.85 1.63 4.64
CA GLU A 302 25.94 2.25 5.42
C GLU A 302 25.78 3.77 5.36
N ASP A 303 25.69 4.43 6.55
CA ASP A 303 25.51 5.90 6.68
C ASP A 303 26.82 6.58 7.12
#